data_462d033577a941b79ac297c2fb7e186d
#
_entry.id   462d033577a941b79ac297c2fb7e186d
#
_cell.length_a   1.000
_cell.length_b   1.000
_cell.length_c   1.000
_cell.angle_alpha   90.00
_cell.angle_beta   90.00
_cell.angle_gamma   90.00
#
_symmetry.space_group_name_H-M   'P 1'
#
loop_
_entity.id
_entity.type
_entity.pdbx_description
1 polymer ?
#
loop_
_entity_poly.entity_id
_entity_poly.type
_entity_poly.pdbx_seq_one_letter_code
_entity_poly.pdbx_strand_id
1 'polypeptide(L)'
;MDNILDAHYFLLPSQGNIYTLSKITQTNGVNKVLFSSLKRKLFLLEYHDHLDGCLKPVIKEILFTYIPNGAEIISLDVFNKSTVCDDFFIGITIIKPNPDHNNETYLNIYSEQDLDVNPELNIESIAQNCLSIDLNFVPYQLYHTQILRQFDDAEPRRETNSFIYYNIDYQFYSRRITAFGCECGHMQISVVDTVQSTILSSHVTQFEGSVSRVQLFNLCNYVNLPALDLISDKHRKQETKDEMAINVVVTSTLQLSAVFMDIVNQGLNVRCNLEGSDKYDSVLCSCLADVDMDGEVEIIIGTYAQELLMYKYEADKWELKSRRSLELPIQSLLYVDVTGDGMRELIVLTLGGLHVMQHNQDLVYDKLQNRLKQLFKNEELPTVEKEKDLIEKTEDERTDESETDDANVSEYNHPIFVTGN
;
A
#
# COMPACT_ATOMS: atom_id res chain seq x y z
N MET A 1 -11.21 -8.90 13.33
CA MET A 1 -10.24 -9.96 12.93
C MET A 1 -10.91 -11.31 12.68
N ASP A 2 -12.12 -11.54 13.17
CA ASP A 2 -12.84 -12.81 12.98
C ASP A 2 -13.22 -13.08 11.51
N ASN A 3 -13.21 -12.02 10.70
CA ASN A 3 -13.52 -12.08 9.27
C ASN A 3 -12.32 -12.46 8.39
N ILE A 4 -11.13 -12.58 8.97
CA ILE A 4 -9.91 -13.00 8.28
C ILE A 4 -9.58 -14.44 8.70
N LEU A 5 -9.48 -15.32 7.71
CA LEU A 5 -9.21 -16.75 7.91
C LEU A 5 -7.77 -17.07 7.52
N ASP A 6 -7.13 -17.98 8.21
CA ASP A 6 -5.81 -18.49 7.86
C ASP A 6 -5.95 -19.44 6.66
N ALA A 7 -5.53 -19.01 5.47
CA ALA A 7 -5.66 -19.78 4.24
C ALA A 7 -4.45 -20.69 4.02
N HIS A 8 -3.24 -20.18 4.25
CA HIS A 8 -2.00 -20.91 4.04
C HIS A 8 -0.98 -20.59 5.13
N TYR A 9 -0.23 -21.62 5.53
CA TYR A 9 0.92 -21.50 6.43
C TYR A 9 2.14 -22.19 5.83
N PHE A 10 3.25 -21.49 5.81
CA PHE A 10 4.53 -21.98 5.28
C PHE A 10 5.58 -21.96 6.37
N LEU A 11 6.08 -23.14 6.74
CA LEU A 11 7.15 -23.27 7.70
C LEU A 11 8.47 -22.75 7.11
N LEU A 12 9.22 -21.95 7.86
CA LEU A 12 10.52 -21.45 7.47
C LEU A 12 11.65 -22.38 7.93
N PRO A 13 12.74 -22.49 7.16
CA PRO A 13 13.90 -23.32 7.53
C PRO A 13 14.73 -22.71 8.68
N SER A 14 14.50 -21.43 8.99
CA SER A 14 15.10 -20.68 10.08
C SER A 14 14.17 -19.57 10.53
N GLN A 15 14.47 -18.95 11.65
CA GLN A 15 13.68 -17.89 12.25
C GLN A 15 13.43 -16.74 11.27
N GLY A 16 12.20 -16.24 11.21
CA GLY A 16 11.84 -15.00 10.52
C GLY A 16 12.52 -13.78 11.13
N ASN A 17 12.53 -12.66 10.39
CA ASN A 17 13.13 -11.41 10.85
C ASN A 17 12.15 -10.24 10.74
N ILE A 18 12.29 -9.23 11.61
CA ILE A 18 11.30 -8.18 11.84
C ILE A 18 11.09 -7.27 10.61
N TYR A 19 12.14 -6.87 9.91
CA TYR A 19 12.06 -5.84 8.86
C TYR A 19 12.26 -6.42 7.45
N THR A 20 11.94 -7.68 7.25
CA THR A 20 12.30 -8.40 6.03
C THR A 20 11.10 -8.91 5.24
N LEU A 21 10.02 -8.16 5.22
CA LEU A 21 8.82 -8.48 4.45
C LEU A 21 8.48 -7.28 3.55
N SER A 22 8.51 -7.48 2.23
CA SER A 22 8.22 -6.43 1.25
C SER A 22 7.44 -6.98 0.06
N LYS A 23 6.66 -6.11 -0.59
CA LYS A 23 5.89 -6.46 -1.79
C LYS A 23 6.63 -6.08 -3.07
N ILE A 24 6.42 -6.85 -4.11
CA ILE A 24 6.79 -6.55 -5.48
C ILE A 24 5.49 -6.42 -6.26
N THR A 25 5.21 -5.23 -6.80
CA THR A 25 4.00 -5.00 -7.61
C THR A 25 4.37 -4.98 -9.09
N GLN A 26 3.85 -5.91 -9.86
CA GLN A 26 4.05 -5.96 -11.31
C GLN A 26 3.08 -5.02 -12.05
N THR A 27 3.41 -4.66 -13.27
CA THR A 27 2.59 -3.78 -14.12
C THR A 27 1.22 -4.37 -14.47
N ASN A 28 1.12 -5.70 -14.45
CA ASN A 28 -0.16 -6.42 -14.62
C ASN A 28 -1.07 -6.42 -13.37
N GLY A 29 -0.63 -5.74 -12.28
CA GLY A 29 -1.36 -5.68 -11.02
C GLY A 29 -1.11 -6.86 -10.08
N VAL A 30 -0.44 -7.92 -10.52
CA VAL A 30 -0.08 -9.06 -9.68
C VAL A 30 1.01 -8.65 -8.69
N ASN A 31 0.82 -9.02 -7.43
CA ASN A 31 1.82 -8.78 -6.40
C ASN A 31 2.50 -10.09 -6.00
N LYS A 32 3.79 -9.98 -5.71
CA LYS A 32 4.59 -11.04 -5.11
C LYS A 32 5.14 -10.54 -3.78
N VAL A 33 5.48 -11.45 -2.90
CA VAL A 33 6.02 -11.09 -1.58
C VAL A 33 7.43 -11.64 -1.45
N LEU A 34 8.37 -10.72 -1.23
CA LEU A 34 9.77 -11.04 -0.94
C LEU A 34 9.97 -10.93 0.57
N PHE A 35 10.59 -11.95 1.16
CA PHE A 35 10.86 -11.97 2.59
C PHE A 35 12.15 -12.74 2.91
N SER A 36 12.70 -12.50 4.08
CA SER A 36 13.94 -13.14 4.52
C SER A 36 13.76 -13.85 5.86
N SER A 37 14.53 -14.91 6.03
CA SER A 37 14.79 -15.53 7.32
C SER A 37 16.28 -15.42 7.69
N LEU A 38 16.64 -15.78 8.90
CA LEU A 38 18.03 -15.83 9.33
C LEU A 38 18.87 -16.72 8.41
N LYS A 39 20.19 -16.61 8.52
CA LYS A 39 21.19 -17.30 7.66
C LYS A 39 21.13 -16.88 6.20
N ARG A 40 20.80 -15.60 5.95
CA ARG A 40 20.82 -14.97 4.61
C ARG A 40 19.86 -15.59 3.59
N LYS A 41 18.83 -16.27 4.04
CA LYS A 41 17.86 -16.89 3.13
C LYS A 41 16.78 -15.90 2.76
N LEU A 42 16.57 -15.74 1.45
CA LEU A 42 15.53 -14.93 0.87
C LEU A 42 14.55 -15.81 0.12
N PHE A 43 13.27 -15.52 0.26
CA PHE A 43 12.18 -16.28 -0.33
C PHE A 43 11.23 -15.35 -1.07
N LEU A 44 10.69 -15.88 -2.15
CA LEU A 44 9.63 -15.25 -2.93
C LEU A 44 8.36 -16.08 -2.81
N LEU A 45 7.28 -15.48 -2.33
CA LEU A 45 5.93 -16.04 -2.41
C LEU A 45 5.24 -15.49 -3.65
N GLU A 46 4.72 -16.39 -4.48
CA GLU A 46 3.91 -16.08 -5.66
C GLU A 46 2.77 -17.09 -5.80
N TYR A 47 1.69 -16.68 -6.48
CA TYR A 47 0.57 -17.54 -6.78
C TYR A 47 0.57 -17.89 -8.27
N HIS A 48 0.30 -19.13 -8.60
CA HIS A 48 0.25 -19.63 -9.98
C HIS A 48 -1.09 -20.29 -10.26
N ASP A 49 -1.59 -20.08 -11.47
CA ASP A 49 -2.72 -20.83 -12.01
C ASP A 49 -2.37 -22.31 -12.12
N HIS A 50 -3.23 -23.15 -11.62
CA HIS A 50 -3.10 -24.60 -11.77
C HIS A 50 -4.14 -25.16 -12.76
N LEU A 51 -3.85 -26.34 -13.32
CA LEU A 51 -4.70 -27.00 -14.31
C LEU A 51 -6.15 -27.26 -13.85
N ASP A 52 -6.39 -27.29 -12.55
CA ASP A 52 -7.70 -27.44 -11.93
C ASP A 52 -8.48 -26.12 -11.77
N GLY A 53 -7.92 -25.01 -12.25
CA GLY A 53 -8.51 -23.67 -12.14
C GLY A 53 -8.35 -23.04 -10.75
N CYS A 54 -7.57 -23.64 -9.85
CA CYS A 54 -7.29 -23.11 -8.53
C CYS A 54 -5.92 -22.39 -8.52
N LEU A 55 -5.84 -21.27 -7.81
CA LEU A 55 -4.56 -20.61 -7.52
C LEU A 55 -3.80 -21.40 -6.45
N LYS A 56 -2.52 -21.66 -6.70
CA LYS A 56 -1.65 -22.33 -5.73
C LYS A 56 -0.46 -21.45 -5.36
N PRO A 57 -0.23 -21.23 -4.05
CA PRO A 57 0.93 -20.50 -3.58
C PRO A 57 2.20 -21.36 -3.73
N VAL A 58 3.26 -20.71 -4.17
CA VAL A 58 4.60 -21.29 -4.30
C VAL A 58 5.59 -20.39 -3.60
N ILE A 59 6.46 -20.99 -2.78
CA ILE A 59 7.61 -20.32 -2.19
C ILE A 59 8.89 -20.82 -2.85
N LYS A 60 9.69 -19.88 -3.36
CA LYS A 60 11.00 -20.15 -3.95
C LYS A 60 12.10 -19.48 -3.12
N GLU A 61 13.20 -20.18 -2.89
CA GLU A 61 14.42 -19.55 -2.34
C GLU A 61 15.17 -18.85 -3.47
N ILE A 62 15.47 -17.57 -3.30
CA ILE A 62 16.21 -16.75 -4.27
C ILE A 62 17.61 -16.49 -3.71
N LEU A 63 18.62 -16.74 -4.53
CA LEU A 63 20.02 -16.53 -4.17
C LEU A 63 20.48 -15.15 -4.61
N PHE A 64 20.67 -14.26 -3.64
CA PHE A 64 21.26 -12.96 -3.86
C PHE A 64 22.78 -13.02 -3.74
N THR A 65 23.47 -12.46 -4.73
CA THR A 65 24.93 -12.29 -4.69
C THR A 65 25.33 -11.15 -3.76
N TYR A 66 26.61 -11.03 -3.45
CA TYR A 66 27.17 -9.94 -2.62
C TYR A 66 26.66 -9.90 -1.16
N ILE A 67 26.06 -10.98 -0.67
CA ILE A 67 25.77 -11.14 0.76
C ILE A 67 26.91 -12.00 1.37
N PRO A 68 27.82 -11.40 2.17
CA PRO A 68 29.01 -12.10 2.66
C PRO A 68 28.67 -13.28 3.58
N ASN A 69 29.55 -14.27 3.63
CA ASN A 69 29.43 -15.36 4.60
C ASN A 69 29.53 -14.81 6.03
N GLY A 70 28.63 -15.28 6.91
CA GLY A 70 28.53 -14.83 8.29
C GLY A 70 27.81 -13.50 8.47
N ALA A 71 27.31 -12.90 7.41
CA ALA A 71 26.45 -11.73 7.51
C ALA A 71 24.99 -12.14 7.77
N GLU A 72 24.20 -11.22 8.34
CA GLU A 72 22.73 -11.38 8.47
C GLU A 72 22.02 -10.21 7.78
N ILE A 73 20.85 -10.53 7.20
CA ILE A 73 19.98 -9.53 6.60
C ILE A 73 19.17 -8.87 7.71
N ILE A 74 19.20 -7.55 7.77
CA ILE A 74 18.48 -6.79 8.79
C ILE A 74 17.14 -6.32 8.26
N SER A 75 17.12 -5.69 7.09
CA SER A 75 15.88 -5.21 6.48
C SER A 75 15.88 -5.37 4.98
N LEU A 76 14.68 -5.34 4.42
CA LEU A 76 14.41 -5.53 3.01
C LEU A 76 13.31 -4.54 2.59
N ASP A 77 13.52 -3.84 1.49
CA ASP A 77 12.49 -3.04 0.85
C ASP A 77 12.58 -3.14 -0.67
N VAL A 78 11.45 -3.06 -1.35
CA VAL A 78 11.36 -3.15 -2.80
C VAL A 78 10.50 -2.01 -3.32
N PHE A 79 10.97 -1.31 -4.33
CA PHE A 79 10.16 -0.30 -5.00
C PHE A 79 10.30 -0.33 -6.52
N ASN A 80 9.21 -0.01 -7.21
CA ASN A 80 9.17 0.08 -8.65
C ASN A 80 9.77 1.41 -9.10
N LYS A 81 10.70 1.37 -10.06
CA LYS A 81 11.23 2.57 -10.71
C LYS A 81 10.20 3.23 -11.62
N SER A 82 9.29 2.44 -12.17
CA SER A 82 8.29 2.88 -13.14
C SER A 82 6.96 2.18 -12.89
N THR A 83 5.87 2.84 -13.26
CA THR A 83 4.54 2.24 -13.31
C THR A 83 4.22 1.58 -14.66
N VAL A 84 5.10 1.76 -15.65
CA VAL A 84 4.89 1.32 -17.02
C VAL A 84 5.66 0.03 -17.35
N CYS A 85 6.76 -0.23 -16.64
CA CYS A 85 7.59 -1.41 -16.83
C CYS A 85 7.92 -2.06 -15.48
N ASP A 86 8.15 -3.38 -15.51
CA ASP A 86 8.55 -4.18 -14.36
C ASP A 86 10.03 -3.97 -14.04
N ASP A 87 10.37 -2.75 -13.63
CA ASP A 87 11.73 -2.37 -13.24
C ASP A 87 11.75 -2.00 -11.75
N PHE A 88 12.57 -2.71 -10.99
CA PHE A 88 12.60 -2.62 -9.53
C PHE A 88 13.97 -2.30 -8.99
N PHE A 89 13.97 -1.67 -7.83
CA PHE A 89 15.09 -1.68 -6.91
C PHE A 89 14.76 -2.56 -5.71
N ILE A 90 15.68 -3.43 -5.33
CA ILE A 90 15.60 -4.21 -4.10
C ILE A 90 16.72 -3.75 -3.19
N GLY A 91 16.34 -3.10 -2.09
CA GLY A 91 17.27 -2.65 -1.06
C GLY A 91 17.40 -3.68 0.05
N ILE A 92 18.60 -4.13 0.36
CA ILE A 92 18.88 -5.07 1.45
C ILE A 92 19.93 -4.46 2.37
N THR A 93 19.59 -4.31 3.64
CA THR A 93 20.57 -3.89 4.65
C THR A 93 21.14 -5.11 5.35
N ILE A 94 22.45 -5.08 5.57
CA ILE A 94 23.22 -6.23 6.02
C ILE A 94 24.12 -5.83 7.18
N ILE A 95 24.23 -6.71 8.17
CA ILE A 95 25.25 -6.63 9.21
C ILE A 95 26.16 -7.85 9.15
N LYS A 96 27.45 -7.62 9.19
CA LYS A 96 28.46 -8.68 9.30
C LYS A 96 29.25 -8.47 10.59
N PRO A 97 29.11 -9.38 11.56
CA PRO A 97 29.89 -9.34 12.78
C PRO A 97 31.39 -9.41 12.48
N ASN A 98 32.18 -8.53 13.08
CA ASN A 98 33.62 -8.57 13.01
C ASN A 98 34.17 -8.69 14.43
N PRO A 99 34.78 -9.83 14.80
CA PRO A 99 35.28 -10.07 16.16
C PRO A 99 36.39 -9.09 16.62
N ASP A 100 37.15 -8.57 15.66
CA ASP A 100 38.35 -7.73 15.96
C ASP A 100 38.06 -6.22 15.80
N HIS A 101 36.93 -5.85 15.23
CA HIS A 101 36.57 -4.48 14.92
C HIS A 101 35.05 -4.25 15.11
N ASN A 102 34.58 -3.04 14.84
CA ASN A 102 33.16 -2.73 14.77
C ASN A 102 32.47 -3.57 13.66
N ASN A 103 31.22 -3.93 13.87
CA ASN A 103 30.43 -4.63 12.88
C ASN A 103 30.44 -3.86 11.55
N GLU A 104 30.59 -4.60 10.46
CA GLU A 104 30.49 -4.07 9.11
C GLU A 104 29.02 -3.99 8.73
N THR A 105 28.55 -2.83 8.25
CA THR A 105 27.15 -2.60 7.86
C THR A 105 27.06 -2.09 6.42
N TYR A 106 26.17 -2.66 5.64
CA TYR A 106 26.03 -2.37 4.21
C TYR A 106 24.59 -2.14 3.83
N LEU A 107 24.38 -1.27 2.84
CA LEU A 107 23.15 -1.20 2.04
C LEU A 107 23.48 -1.72 0.64
N ASN A 108 22.92 -2.85 0.28
CA ASN A 108 23.00 -3.42 -1.04
C ASN A 108 21.75 -3.04 -1.83
N ILE A 109 21.95 -2.45 -3.02
CA ILE A 109 20.88 -2.07 -3.93
C ILE A 109 21.00 -2.93 -5.18
N TYR A 110 20.00 -3.75 -5.43
CA TYR A 110 19.92 -4.63 -6.58
C TYR A 110 18.98 -4.05 -7.61
N SER A 111 19.37 -4.10 -8.89
CA SER A 111 18.54 -3.65 -10.01
C SER A 111 18.95 -4.34 -11.29
N GLU A 112 18.04 -4.46 -12.24
CA GLU A 112 18.35 -4.91 -13.58
C GLU A 112 19.11 -3.83 -14.34
N GLN A 113 20.17 -4.22 -15.07
CA GLN A 113 21.01 -3.28 -15.82
C GLN A 113 20.63 -3.18 -17.31
N ASP A 114 20.02 -4.23 -17.87
CA ASP A 114 19.69 -4.32 -19.30
C ASP A 114 18.20 -4.61 -19.49
N LEU A 115 17.40 -3.55 -19.66
CA LEU A 115 15.95 -3.61 -19.92
C LEU A 115 15.58 -4.12 -21.33
N ASP A 116 16.55 -4.19 -22.26
CA ASP A 116 16.27 -4.47 -23.68
C ASP A 116 16.05 -5.95 -24.01
N VAL A 117 16.30 -6.88 -23.09
CA VAL A 117 16.39 -8.31 -23.42
C VAL A 117 15.22 -9.15 -22.90
N ASN A 118 14.51 -8.76 -21.86
CA ASN A 118 13.41 -9.55 -21.30
C ASN A 118 12.29 -8.67 -20.74
N PRO A 119 11.07 -8.74 -21.29
CA PRO A 119 9.92 -8.00 -20.73
C PRO A 119 9.33 -8.64 -19.46
N GLU A 120 9.78 -9.86 -19.09
CA GLU A 120 9.29 -10.54 -17.89
C GLU A 120 10.22 -10.32 -16.70
N LEU A 121 9.62 -9.98 -15.56
CA LEU A 121 10.32 -9.82 -14.28
C LEU A 121 11.14 -11.07 -13.95
N ASN A 122 12.44 -10.94 -13.95
CA ASN A 122 13.36 -11.98 -13.52
C ASN A 122 14.12 -11.54 -12.25
N ILE A 123 13.56 -11.86 -11.09
CA ILE A 123 14.17 -11.54 -9.79
C ILE A 123 15.54 -12.22 -9.63
N GLU A 124 15.73 -13.37 -10.23
CA GLU A 124 17.01 -14.10 -10.20
C GLU A 124 18.11 -13.32 -10.96
N SER A 125 17.75 -12.62 -12.04
CA SER A 125 18.65 -11.71 -12.74
C SER A 125 18.97 -10.47 -11.90
N ILE A 126 17.97 -9.84 -11.35
CA ILE A 126 18.13 -8.68 -10.45
C ILE A 126 19.07 -9.02 -9.29
N ALA A 127 18.93 -10.20 -8.70
CA ALA A 127 19.72 -10.66 -7.56
C ALA A 127 21.23 -10.82 -7.85
N GLN A 128 21.65 -10.76 -9.11
CA GLN A 128 23.05 -10.88 -9.50
C GLN A 128 23.78 -9.53 -9.61
N ASN A 129 23.07 -8.41 -9.71
CA ASN A 129 23.63 -7.08 -9.89
C ASN A 129 23.43 -6.23 -8.64
N CYS A 130 24.52 -5.78 -8.03
CA CYS A 130 24.48 -5.08 -6.75
C CYS A 130 25.38 -3.84 -6.74
N LEU A 131 24.83 -2.73 -6.29
CA LEU A 131 25.57 -1.58 -5.77
C LEU A 131 25.63 -1.70 -4.26
N SER A 132 26.82 -1.86 -3.68
CA SER A 132 27.02 -1.95 -2.23
C SER A 132 27.52 -0.63 -1.67
N ILE A 133 26.90 -0.14 -0.61
CA ILE A 133 27.22 1.11 0.07
C ILE A 133 27.56 0.79 1.52
N ASP A 134 28.76 1.18 1.95
CA ASP A 134 29.18 1.06 3.34
C ASP A 134 28.42 2.06 4.22
N LEU A 135 27.92 1.60 5.35
CA LEU A 135 27.20 2.43 6.32
C LEU A 135 27.98 2.56 7.62
N ASN A 136 27.91 3.75 8.24
CA ASN A 136 28.51 4.02 9.53
C ASN A 136 27.58 3.76 10.73
N PHE A 137 26.39 3.19 10.46
CA PHE A 137 25.36 2.90 11.46
C PHE A 137 24.62 1.62 11.06
N VAL A 138 23.88 1.04 11.99
CA VAL A 138 23.02 -0.13 11.74
C VAL A 138 21.63 0.33 11.30
N PRO A 139 21.25 0.15 10.04
CA PRO A 139 19.93 0.50 9.55
C PRO A 139 18.94 -0.63 9.86
N TYR A 140 18.14 -0.49 10.91
CA TYR A 140 17.21 -1.55 11.31
C TYR A 140 16.01 -1.66 10.39
N GLN A 141 15.50 -0.58 9.83
CA GLN A 141 14.36 -0.60 8.91
C GLN A 141 14.66 0.21 7.66
N LEU A 142 14.38 -0.40 6.52
CA LEU A 142 14.25 0.25 5.22
C LEU A 142 12.77 0.21 4.83
N TYR A 143 12.19 1.37 4.51
CA TYR A 143 10.78 1.49 4.16
C TYR A 143 10.55 2.72 3.31
N HIS A 144 9.70 2.58 2.31
CA HIS A 144 9.21 3.70 1.52
C HIS A 144 7.69 3.59 1.32
N THR A 145 7.03 4.71 1.09
CA THR A 145 5.63 4.76 0.67
C THR A 145 5.40 5.99 -0.20
N GLN A 146 4.40 5.90 -1.07
CA GLN A 146 3.93 7.04 -1.87
C GLN A 146 2.59 7.48 -1.30
N ILE A 147 2.47 8.78 -1.02
CA ILE A 147 1.22 9.38 -0.56
C ILE A 147 0.78 10.36 -1.64
N LEU A 148 -0.39 10.10 -2.23
CA LEU A 148 -0.98 10.98 -3.22
C LEU A 148 -1.99 11.90 -2.52
N ARG A 149 -1.94 13.18 -2.86
CA ARG A 149 -2.97 14.14 -2.50
C ARG A 149 -3.72 14.55 -3.76
N GLN A 150 -5.03 14.39 -3.77
CA GLN A 150 -5.87 15.01 -4.81
C GLN A 150 -6.06 16.48 -4.45
N PHE A 151 -5.83 17.35 -5.44
CA PHE A 151 -6.21 18.75 -5.35
C PHE A 151 -7.45 18.96 -6.19
N ASP A 152 -8.38 19.78 -5.70
CA ASP A 152 -9.53 20.19 -6.45
C ASP A 152 -9.08 20.76 -7.82
N ASP A 153 -9.72 20.28 -8.91
CA ASP A 153 -9.67 20.79 -10.29
C ASP A 153 -8.50 20.41 -11.19
N ALA A 154 -7.69 19.39 -10.90
CA ALA A 154 -6.70 18.95 -11.89
C ALA A 154 -6.61 17.43 -12.03
N GLU A 155 -6.46 16.98 -13.27
CA GLU A 155 -6.18 15.58 -13.58
C GLU A 155 -4.98 15.06 -12.78
N PRO A 156 -5.07 13.83 -12.22
CA PRO A 156 -3.97 13.24 -11.45
C PRO A 156 -2.77 13.04 -12.38
N ARG A 157 -1.76 13.89 -12.28
CA ARG A 157 -0.47 13.63 -12.89
C ARG A 157 0.24 12.57 -12.06
N ARG A 158 0.34 11.37 -12.62
CA ARG A 158 1.18 10.29 -12.10
C ARG A 158 2.63 10.71 -12.21
N GLU A 159 3.23 11.15 -11.12
CA GLU A 159 4.68 11.28 -11.05
C GLU A 159 5.25 10.05 -10.35
N THR A 160 6.09 9.35 -11.11
CA THR A 160 6.86 8.19 -10.69
C THR A 160 8.14 8.66 -10.01
N ASN A 161 8.45 8.08 -8.90
CA ASN A 161 9.76 7.76 -8.31
C ASN A 161 10.02 8.19 -6.87
N SER A 162 10.11 7.16 -6.07
CA SER A 162 11.02 6.84 -4.97
C SER A 162 11.25 7.90 -3.87
N PHE A 163 11.08 7.43 -2.65
CA PHE A 163 11.06 8.17 -1.40
C PHE A 163 9.71 8.87 -1.19
N ILE A 164 9.30 9.13 0.02
CA ILE A 164 8.01 9.74 0.33
C ILE A 164 7.90 11.11 -0.32
N TYR A 165 7.21 11.21 -1.47
CA TYR A 165 6.95 12.47 -2.16
C TYR A 165 5.56 12.97 -1.86
N TYR A 166 5.48 14.23 -1.54
CA TYR A 166 4.25 14.95 -1.34
C TYR A 166 4.21 16.15 -2.29
N ASN A 167 3.30 16.15 -3.25
CA ASN A 167 3.08 17.31 -4.12
C ASN A 167 2.05 18.24 -3.46
N ILE A 168 2.49 19.43 -3.05
CA ILE A 168 1.62 20.51 -2.64
C ILE A 168 1.73 21.62 -3.69
N ASP A 169 0.61 21.89 -4.35
CA ASP A 169 0.39 22.96 -5.30
C ASP A 169 1.02 22.86 -6.70
N TYR A 170 0.29 23.40 -7.67
CA TYR A 170 0.58 23.55 -9.09
C TYR A 170 1.90 24.28 -9.46
N GLN A 171 2.68 24.69 -8.50
CA GLN A 171 4.00 25.26 -8.69
C GLN A 171 5.07 24.28 -8.22
N PHE A 172 5.54 23.42 -9.09
CA PHE A 172 6.86 22.75 -9.17
C PHE A 172 7.61 22.40 -7.85
N TYR A 173 6.97 22.23 -6.70
CA TYR A 173 7.67 21.89 -5.48
C TYR A 173 7.41 20.42 -5.11
N SER A 174 8.38 19.57 -5.42
CA SER A 174 8.38 18.22 -4.86
C SER A 174 8.87 18.29 -3.40
N ARG A 175 8.01 17.86 -2.47
CA ARG A 175 8.39 17.75 -1.05
C ARG A 175 8.55 16.29 -0.69
N ARG A 176 9.58 15.99 0.06
CA ARG A 176 9.84 14.68 0.64
C ARG A 176 9.66 14.76 2.14
N ILE A 177 8.91 13.81 2.71
CA ILE A 177 8.86 13.60 4.14
C ILE A 177 9.83 12.48 4.47
N THR A 178 10.78 12.76 5.36
CA THR A 178 11.69 11.76 5.90
C THR A 178 11.38 11.57 7.36
N ALA A 179 11.09 10.35 7.76
CA ALA A 179 10.82 9.98 9.15
C ALA A 179 11.76 8.84 9.54
N PHE A 180 12.30 8.90 10.74
CA PHE A 180 13.08 7.82 11.29
C PHE A 180 12.89 7.70 12.81
N GLY A 181 13.00 6.47 13.31
CA GLY A 181 13.00 6.13 14.70
C GLY A 181 14.27 5.38 15.07
N CYS A 182 14.76 5.57 16.28
CA CYS A 182 15.99 4.97 16.76
C CYS A 182 15.72 3.97 17.89
N GLU A 183 16.69 3.10 18.11
CA GLU A 183 16.73 2.18 19.24
C GLU A 183 16.68 2.91 20.59
N CYS A 184 17.30 4.08 20.69
CA CYS A 184 17.25 4.91 21.88
C CYS A 184 15.91 5.63 22.09
N GLY A 185 14.91 5.39 21.27
CA GLY A 185 13.59 6.03 21.34
C GLY A 185 13.50 7.40 20.66
N HIS A 186 14.60 7.93 20.13
CA HIS A 186 14.56 9.17 19.35
C HIS A 186 13.77 8.97 18.06
N MET A 187 12.81 9.86 17.79
CA MET A 187 12.02 9.87 16.58
C MET A 187 12.00 11.28 15.97
N GLN A 188 12.30 11.36 14.70
CA GLN A 188 12.33 12.63 13.96
C GLN A 188 11.57 12.52 12.65
N ILE A 189 10.84 13.59 12.31
CA ILE A 189 10.20 13.80 11.02
C ILE A 189 10.72 15.10 10.43
N SER A 190 11.09 15.09 9.17
CA SER A 190 11.53 16.27 8.44
C SER A 190 10.82 16.37 7.09
N VAL A 191 10.32 17.55 6.77
CA VAL A 191 9.79 17.89 5.45
C VAL A 191 10.91 18.58 4.68
N VAL A 192 11.26 18.04 3.52
CA VAL A 192 12.40 18.48 2.71
C VAL A 192 11.89 18.96 1.35
N ASP A 193 12.34 20.12 0.91
CA ASP A 193 12.21 20.56 -0.47
C ASP A 193 13.28 19.85 -1.31
N THR A 194 12.86 19.00 -2.23
CA THR A 194 13.80 18.21 -3.05
C THR A 194 14.47 19.02 -4.16
N VAL A 195 13.87 20.14 -4.60
CA VAL A 195 14.43 21.01 -5.61
C VAL A 195 15.55 21.86 -5.01
N GLN A 196 15.28 22.49 -3.86
CA GLN A 196 16.27 23.34 -3.17
C GLN A 196 17.18 22.54 -2.25
N SER A 197 16.89 21.25 -2.01
CA SER A 197 17.62 20.39 -1.07
C SER A 197 17.69 20.99 0.35
N THR A 198 16.62 21.67 0.78
CA THR A 198 16.53 22.33 2.08
C THR A 198 15.47 21.70 2.97
N ILE A 199 15.74 21.64 4.27
CA ILE A 199 14.75 21.20 5.26
C ILE A 199 13.79 22.36 5.53
N LEU A 200 12.49 22.15 5.24
CA LEU A 200 11.44 23.14 5.48
C LEU A 200 10.96 23.14 6.93
N SER A 201 10.78 21.95 7.50
CA SER A 201 10.44 21.78 8.90
C SER A 201 11.04 20.50 9.46
N SER A 202 11.29 20.46 10.74
CA SER A 202 11.77 19.27 11.44
C SER A 202 11.18 19.21 12.85
N HIS A 203 10.64 18.06 13.22
CA HIS A 203 10.01 17.81 14.51
C HIS A 203 10.60 16.57 15.13
N VAL A 204 10.84 16.63 16.43
CA VAL A 204 11.49 15.57 17.20
C VAL A 204 10.63 15.21 18.40
N THR A 205 10.56 13.93 18.72
CA THR A 205 9.99 13.43 19.97
C THR A 205 10.84 12.30 20.54
N GLN A 206 10.70 12.03 21.81
CA GLN A 206 11.45 10.99 22.52
C GLN A 206 10.49 9.98 23.14
N PHE A 207 10.71 8.72 22.79
CA PHE A 207 10.06 7.58 23.39
C PHE A 207 10.98 6.98 24.48
N GLU A 208 10.41 6.35 25.49
CA GLU A 208 11.16 5.68 26.55
C GLU A 208 11.82 4.38 26.09
N GLY A 209 11.20 3.71 25.11
CA GLY A 209 11.70 2.49 24.49
C GLY A 209 12.08 2.67 23.03
N SER A 210 12.67 1.64 22.45
CA SER A 210 13.03 1.61 21.04
C SER A 210 11.81 1.84 20.16
N VAL A 211 11.97 2.66 19.15
CA VAL A 211 10.98 2.80 18.07
C VAL A 211 11.13 1.61 17.12
N SER A 212 10.14 0.75 17.10
CA SER A 212 10.17 -0.47 16.26
C SER A 212 9.74 -0.21 14.84
N ARG A 213 8.77 0.69 14.61
CA ARG A 213 8.32 1.07 13.25
C ARG A 213 7.80 2.50 13.21
N VAL A 214 8.02 3.16 12.08
CA VAL A 214 7.44 4.46 11.73
C VAL A 214 6.77 4.30 10.37
N GLN A 215 5.49 4.68 10.26
CA GLN A 215 4.72 4.48 9.04
C GLN A 215 3.81 5.68 8.78
N LEU A 216 3.90 6.26 7.58
CA LEU A 216 3.11 7.42 7.16
C LEU A 216 1.84 6.96 6.43
N PHE A 217 0.73 7.68 6.64
CA PHE A 217 -0.54 7.35 6.02
C PHE A 217 -1.53 8.53 6.01
N ASN A 218 -2.58 8.40 5.20
CA ASN A 218 -3.77 9.23 5.25
C ASN A 218 -4.93 8.37 5.78
N LEU A 219 -5.91 8.97 6.45
CA LEU A 219 -7.09 8.24 6.93
C LEU A 219 -7.88 7.63 5.77
N CYS A 220 -7.95 8.33 4.65
CA CYS A 220 -8.54 7.84 3.40
C CYS A 220 -7.42 7.54 2.41
N ASN A 221 -6.97 6.30 2.33
CA ASN A 221 -5.90 5.91 1.43
C ASN A 221 -6.46 5.31 0.12
N TYR A 222 -6.90 6.18 -0.81
CA TYR A 222 -7.50 5.78 -2.10
C TYR A 222 -6.49 5.31 -3.16
N VAL A 223 -5.20 5.40 -2.92
CA VAL A 223 -4.16 5.29 -3.96
C VAL A 223 -4.02 3.90 -4.57
N ASN A 224 -4.50 2.85 -3.91
CA ASN A 224 -4.40 1.47 -4.39
C ASN A 224 -5.65 0.67 -4.04
N LEU A 225 -6.83 1.24 -4.29
CA LEU A 225 -8.07 0.58 -3.95
C LEU A 225 -8.39 -0.56 -4.92
N PRO A 226 -8.72 -1.75 -4.42
CA PRO A 226 -9.37 -2.79 -5.22
C PRO A 226 -10.68 -2.27 -5.83
N ALA A 227 -11.15 -2.91 -6.90
CA ALA A 227 -12.39 -2.54 -7.58
C ALA A 227 -13.61 -2.44 -6.63
N LEU A 228 -13.59 -3.16 -5.52
CA LEU A 228 -14.61 -3.11 -4.46
C LEU A 228 -14.69 -1.74 -3.76
N ASP A 229 -13.55 -1.08 -3.56
CA ASP A 229 -13.49 0.21 -2.89
C ASP A 229 -14.00 1.34 -3.77
N LEU A 230 -13.87 1.21 -5.11
CA LEU A 230 -14.46 2.14 -6.08
C LEU A 230 -15.99 2.25 -5.97
N ILE A 231 -16.63 1.26 -5.35
CA ILE A 231 -18.08 1.15 -5.17
C ILE A 231 -18.52 1.66 -3.79
N SER A 232 -17.61 2.14 -2.94
CA SER A 232 -17.95 2.63 -1.61
C SER A 232 -18.71 3.96 -1.67
N ASP A 233 -19.75 4.11 -0.83
CA ASP A 233 -20.57 5.33 -0.77
C ASP A 233 -19.77 6.58 -0.35
N LYS A 234 -18.59 6.40 0.23
CA LYS A 234 -17.70 7.49 0.68
C LYS A 234 -17.02 8.22 -0.48
N HIS A 235 -16.85 7.59 -1.64
CA HIS A 235 -16.30 8.25 -2.85
C HIS A 235 -17.18 9.39 -3.40
N ARG A 236 -18.41 9.53 -2.91
CA ARG A 236 -19.34 10.60 -3.31
C ARG A 236 -19.36 11.79 -2.35
N LYS A 237 -18.71 11.69 -1.20
CA LYS A 237 -18.59 12.82 -0.27
C LYS A 237 -17.34 13.61 -0.60
N GLN A 238 -17.45 14.94 -0.66
CA GLN A 238 -16.28 15.82 -0.69
C GLN A 238 -15.37 15.47 0.49
N GLU A 239 -14.13 15.08 0.19
CA GLU A 239 -13.12 14.76 1.20
C GLU A 239 -12.96 15.96 2.13
N THR A 240 -12.96 15.72 3.42
CA THR A 240 -12.67 16.77 4.40
C THR A 240 -11.17 17.02 4.44
N LYS A 241 -10.74 18.23 4.85
CA LYS A 241 -9.31 18.54 5.01
C LYS A 241 -8.59 17.55 5.94
N ASP A 242 -9.31 16.99 6.92
CA ASP A 242 -8.76 16.06 7.90
C ASP A 242 -8.50 14.66 7.30
N GLU A 243 -9.32 14.24 6.33
CA GLU A 243 -9.15 12.97 5.61
C GLU A 243 -7.91 12.97 4.71
N MET A 244 -7.49 14.14 4.23
CA MET A 244 -6.30 14.32 3.39
C MET A 244 -5.02 14.58 4.21
N ALA A 245 -5.13 14.72 5.53
CA ALA A 245 -4.01 14.97 6.40
C ALA A 245 -3.03 13.79 6.42
N ILE A 246 -1.73 14.09 6.42
CA ILE A 246 -0.69 13.07 6.56
C ILE A 246 -0.47 12.79 8.03
N ASN A 247 -0.67 11.55 8.41
CA ASN A 247 -0.51 11.05 9.76
C ASN A 247 0.70 10.11 9.82
N VAL A 248 1.23 9.89 11.01
CA VAL A 248 2.28 8.91 11.24
C VAL A 248 1.95 8.02 12.43
N VAL A 249 2.00 6.72 12.23
CA VAL A 249 1.98 5.75 13.32
C VAL A 249 3.40 5.40 13.72
N VAL A 250 3.65 5.42 15.03
CA VAL A 250 4.93 5.09 15.64
C VAL A 250 4.69 3.98 16.66
N THR A 251 5.30 2.83 16.42
CA THR A 251 5.25 1.72 17.37
C THR A 251 6.48 1.73 18.27
N SER A 252 6.29 1.40 19.53
CA SER A 252 7.33 1.37 20.55
C SER A 252 7.34 0.02 21.28
N THR A 253 8.53 -0.38 21.70
CA THR A 253 8.71 -1.68 22.40
C THR A 253 8.33 -1.65 23.87
N LEU A 254 8.39 -0.50 24.55
CA LEU A 254 8.18 -0.41 25.99
C LEU A 254 6.97 0.42 26.42
N GLN A 255 6.54 1.34 25.58
CA GLN A 255 5.43 2.23 25.91
C GLN A 255 4.31 2.15 24.85
N LEU A 256 3.19 2.80 25.12
CA LEU A 256 2.08 2.90 24.18
C LEU A 256 2.55 3.38 22.81
N SER A 257 2.21 2.64 21.79
CA SER A 257 2.32 3.09 20.41
C SER A 257 1.39 4.29 20.18
N ALA A 258 1.77 5.17 19.27
CA ALA A 258 1.06 6.44 19.08
C ALA A 258 0.87 6.77 17.61
N VAL A 259 -0.19 7.52 17.32
CA VAL A 259 -0.44 8.16 16.03
C VAL A 259 -0.32 9.66 16.20
N PHE A 260 0.49 10.31 15.37
CA PHE A 260 0.54 11.76 15.28
C PHE A 260 -0.27 12.19 14.06
N MET A 261 -1.26 13.06 14.31
CA MET A 261 -2.20 13.49 13.29
C MET A 261 -1.73 14.77 12.62
N ASP A 262 -1.95 14.88 11.30
CA ASP A 262 -1.65 16.06 10.47
C ASP A 262 -0.24 16.61 10.69
N ILE A 263 0.76 15.78 10.50
CA ILE A 263 2.16 16.11 10.78
C ILE A 263 2.71 17.28 9.95
N VAL A 264 2.11 17.57 8.81
CA VAL A 264 2.55 18.68 7.94
C VAL A 264 2.17 20.02 8.54
N ASN A 265 0.97 20.15 9.11
CA ASN A 265 0.47 21.41 9.67
C ASN A 265 0.68 21.50 11.19
N GLN A 266 0.56 20.37 11.91
CA GLN A 266 0.59 20.33 13.38
C GLN A 266 1.94 19.82 13.92
N GLY A 267 2.82 19.29 13.06
CA GLY A 267 4.04 18.63 13.52
C GLY A 267 3.72 17.41 14.40
N LEU A 268 4.35 17.29 15.54
CA LEU A 268 4.13 16.21 16.51
C LEU A 268 3.30 16.64 17.74
N ASN A 269 2.46 17.69 17.60
CA ASN A 269 1.68 18.23 18.70
C ASN A 269 0.38 17.46 18.98
N VAL A 270 -0.24 16.89 17.94
CA VAL A 270 -1.49 16.14 18.08
C VAL A 270 -1.15 14.65 18.13
N ARG A 271 -1.09 14.10 19.34
CA ARG A 271 -0.75 12.71 19.61
C ARG A 271 -1.97 11.94 20.11
N CYS A 272 -2.32 10.86 19.44
CA CYS A 272 -3.33 9.88 19.84
C CYS A 272 -2.64 8.57 20.21
N ASN A 273 -2.86 8.06 21.41
CA ASN A 273 -2.27 6.79 21.82
C ASN A 273 -3.10 5.61 21.31
N LEU A 274 -2.43 4.50 20.99
CA LEU A 274 -3.06 3.21 20.75
C LEU A 274 -3.22 2.49 22.09
N GLU A 275 -4.33 2.76 22.76
CA GLU A 275 -4.57 2.28 24.13
C GLU A 275 -4.50 0.76 24.23
N GLY A 276 -3.73 0.25 25.18
CA GLY A 276 -3.54 -1.17 25.41
C GLY A 276 -2.49 -1.85 24.54
N SER A 277 -1.81 -1.11 23.66
CA SER A 277 -0.70 -1.67 22.86
C SER A 277 0.51 -2.12 23.71
N ASP A 278 0.64 -1.59 24.89
CA ASP A 278 1.69 -1.90 25.89
C ASP A 278 1.40 -3.15 26.74
N LYS A 279 0.20 -3.74 26.61
CA LYS A 279 -0.23 -4.87 27.45
C LYS A 279 0.27 -6.23 26.97
N TYR A 280 0.76 -6.31 25.75
CA TYR A 280 1.06 -7.57 25.07
C TYR A 280 2.52 -7.68 24.66
N ASP A 281 3.43 -7.32 25.59
CA ASP A 281 4.87 -7.28 25.33
C ASP A 281 5.22 -6.30 24.19
N SER A 282 6.43 -6.39 23.67
CA SER A 282 6.96 -5.47 22.66
C SER A 282 6.15 -5.49 21.37
N VAL A 283 5.74 -4.31 20.90
CA VAL A 283 5.19 -4.14 19.56
C VAL A 283 6.34 -4.14 18.55
N LEU A 284 6.36 -5.11 17.65
CA LEU A 284 7.46 -5.29 16.70
C LEU A 284 7.16 -4.69 15.32
N CYS A 285 5.92 -4.70 14.90
CA CYS A 285 5.52 -4.31 13.56
C CYS A 285 4.12 -3.71 13.52
N SER A 286 3.84 -3.01 12.44
CA SER A 286 2.50 -2.50 12.11
C SER A 286 2.24 -2.58 10.62
N CYS A 287 0.98 -2.62 10.23
CA CYS A 287 0.53 -2.37 8.88
C CYS A 287 -0.77 -1.59 8.88
N LEU A 288 -1.06 -0.99 7.74
CA LEU A 288 -2.28 -0.24 7.46
C LEU A 288 -3.16 -1.09 6.56
N ALA A 289 -4.41 -1.27 6.91
CA ALA A 289 -5.33 -2.15 6.22
C ALA A 289 -6.76 -1.61 6.32
N ASP A 290 -7.58 -1.86 5.32
CA ASP A 290 -9.04 -1.72 5.40
C ASP A 290 -9.61 -3.14 5.51
N VAL A 291 -9.62 -3.65 6.73
CA VAL A 291 -10.00 -5.04 7.02
C VAL A 291 -11.50 -5.23 7.02
N ASP A 292 -12.24 -4.23 7.44
CA ASP A 292 -13.70 -4.30 7.47
C ASP A 292 -14.33 -3.81 6.15
N MET A 293 -13.51 -3.39 5.18
CA MET A 293 -13.91 -2.97 3.83
C MET A 293 -14.89 -1.78 3.85
N ASP A 294 -14.71 -0.83 4.73
CA ASP A 294 -15.55 0.37 4.80
C ASP A 294 -14.92 1.60 4.14
N GLY A 295 -13.67 1.47 3.65
CA GLY A 295 -12.89 2.52 2.98
C GLY A 295 -12.10 3.41 3.95
N GLU A 296 -12.13 3.13 5.26
CA GLU A 296 -11.25 3.75 6.26
C GLU A 296 -10.07 2.82 6.57
N VAL A 297 -8.99 3.41 7.04
CA VAL A 297 -7.78 2.65 7.35
C VAL A 297 -7.79 2.23 8.80
N GLU A 298 -7.65 0.92 9.05
CA GLU A 298 -7.31 0.38 10.35
C GLU A 298 -5.78 0.25 10.50
N ILE A 299 -5.32 0.40 11.76
CA ILE A 299 -3.94 0.10 12.15
C ILE A 299 -3.91 -1.29 12.77
N ILE A 300 -3.16 -2.20 12.16
CA ILE A 300 -2.89 -3.52 12.73
C ILE A 300 -1.47 -3.50 13.29
N ILE A 301 -1.30 -3.88 14.54
CA ILE A 301 0.02 -4.06 15.17
C ILE A 301 0.22 -5.51 15.55
N GLY A 302 1.47 -5.97 15.42
CA GLY A 302 1.91 -7.31 15.80
C GLY A 302 2.88 -7.24 16.99
N THR A 303 2.68 -8.13 17.96
CA THR A 303 3.43 -8.13 19.21
C THR A 303 4.29 -9.39 19.37
N TYR A 304 5.30 -9.31 20.22
CA TYR A 304 6.12 -10.47 20.60
C TYR A 304 5.32 -11.48 21.41
N ALA A 305 4.29 -11.03 22.15
CA ALA A 305 3.34 -11.91 22.84
C ALA A 305 2.30 -12.57 21.92
N GLN A 306 2.56 -12.66 20.61
CA GLN A 306 1.76 -13.42 19.65
C GLN A 306 0.37 -12.81 19.33
N GLU A 307 0.16 -11.52 19.64
CA GLU A 307 -1.12 -10.86 19.45
C GLU A 307 -1.11 -9.92 18.24
N LEU A 308 -2.14 -10.03 17.43
CA LEU A 308 -2.54 -9.04 16.44
C LEU A 308 -3.61 -8.15 17.07
N LEU A 309 -3.36 -6.84 17.12
CA LEU A 309 -4.29 -5.85 17.63
C LEU A 309 -4.72 -4.92 16.50
N MET A 310 -6.02 -4.74 16.31
CA MET A 310 -6.58 -3.90 15.25
C MET A 310 -7.25 -2.68 15.86
N TYR A 311 -6.81 -1.50 15.45
CA TYR A 311 -7.34 -0.21 15.90
C TYR A 311 -8.05 0.48 14.74
N LYS A 312 -9.18 1.11 15.05
CA LYS A 312 -9.95 1.94 14.13
C LYS A 312 -10.12 3.34 14.68
N TYR A 313 -10.09 4.33 13.79
CA TYR A 313 -10.30 5.73 14.16
C TYR A 313 -11.78 6.05 14.23
N GLU A 314 -12.28 6.34 15.43
CA GLU A 314 -13.67 6.70 15.67
C GLU A 314 -13.76 7.78 16.76
N ALA A 315 -14.61 8.77 16.57
CA ALA A 315 -14.85 9.84 17.53
C ALA A 315 -13.55 10.50 18.02
N ASP A 316 -12.66 10.87 17.08
CA ASP A 316 -11.38 11.54 17.30
C ASP A 316 -10.35 10.75 18.13
N LYS A 317 -10.48 9.43 18.18
CA LYS A 317 -9.52 8.56 18.86
C LYS A 317 -9.37 7.22 18.15
N TRP A 318 -8.23 6.57 18.40
CA TRP A 318 -7.97 5.21 17.97
C TRP A 318 -8.44 4.22 19.02
N GLU A 319 -9.42 3.39 18.68
CA GLU A 319 -9.99 2.37 19.57
C GLU A 319 -9.57 0.98 19.15
N LEU A 320 -9.20 0.15 20.13
CA LEU A 320 -8.96 -1.28 19.91
C LEU A 320 -10.29 -1.98 19.60
N LYS A 321 -10.48 -2.42 18.37
CA LYS A 321 -11.71 -3.07 17.89
C LYS A 321 -11.64 -4.57 17.93
N SER A 322 -10.46 -5.15 17.70
CA SER A 322 -10.32 -6.59 17.59
C SER A 322 -8.92 -7.05 17.98
N ARG A 323 -8.85 -8.28 18.51
CA ARG A 323 -7.63 -8.95 18.88
C ARG A 323 -7.65 -10.39 18.38
N ARG A 324 -6.51 -10.88 17.90
CA ARG A 324 -6.32 -12.27 17.49
C ARG A 324 -4.97 -12.79 17.96
N SER A 325 -4.98 -13.92 18.64
CA SER A 325 -3.76 -14.61 19.06
C SER A 325 -3.28 -15.57 17.97
N LEU A 326 -1.97 -15.62 17.77
CA LEU A 326 -1.27 -16.61 16.94
C LEU A 326 -0.46 -17.57 17.82
N GLU A 327 0.14 -18.59 17.21
CA GLU A 327 0.94 -19.56 17.96
C GLU A 327 2.37 -19.08 18.24
N LEU A 328 2.88 -18.14 17.43
CA LEU A 328 4.27 -17.67 17.45
C LEU A 328 4.35 -16.14 17.44
N PRO A 329 5.43 -15.55 17.99
CA PRO A 329 5.69 -14.12 17.94
C PRO A 329 5.60 -13.55 16.51
N ILE A 330 4.96 -12.40 16.39
CA ILE A 330 4.71 -11.74 15.10
C ILE A 330 5.89 -10.84 14.81
N GLN A 331 6.54 -11.05 13.67
CA GLN A 331 7.75 -10.34 13.28
C GLN A 331 7.46 -9.21 12.28
N SER A 332 6.62 -9.48 11.28
CA SER A 332 6.31 -8.47 10.25
C SER A 332 4.90 -8.68 9.69
N LEU A 333 4.32 -7.58 9.22
CA LEU A 333 2.97 -7.53 8.67
C LEU A 333 2.97 -6.82 7.31
N LEU A 334 2.17 -7.33 6.38
CA LEU A 334 1.94 -6.73 5.07
C LEU A 334 0.49 -6.99 4.65
N TYR A 335 -0.21 -5.97 4.14
CA TYR A 335 -1.56 -6.11 3.59
C TYR A 335 -1.53 -5.83 2.10
N VAL A 336 -1.73 -6.88 1.29
CA VAL A 336 -1.49 -6.84 -0.16
C VAL A 336 -2.32 -7.90 -0.87
N ASP A 337 -2.84 -7.59 -2.05
CA ASP A 337 -3.48 -8.54 -2.95
C ASP A 337 -2.40 -9.41 -3.63
N VAL A 338 -2.23 -10.67 -3.18
CA VAL A 338 -1.26 -11.61 -3.75
C VAL A 338 -1.91 -12.63 -4.68
N THR A 339 -3.24 -12.74 -4.65
CA THR A 339 -4.02 -13.63 -5.52
C THR A 339 -4.40 -12.97 -6.84
N GLY A 340 -4.41 -11.64 -6.89
CA GLY A 340 -4.79 -10.87 -8.07
C GLY A 340 -6.31 -10.81 -8.30
N ASP A 341 -7.10 -11.11 -7.27
CA ASP A 341 -8.56 -11.12 -7.33
C ASP A 341 -9.19 -9.76 -6.95
N GLY A 342 -8.36 -8.78 -6.59
CA GLY A 342 -8.75 -7.46 -6.15
C GLY A 342 -9.03 -7.35 -4.64
N MET A 343 -8.93 -8.45 -3.90
CA MET A 343 -8.97 -8.46 -2.43
C MET A 343 -7.56 -8.56 -1.89
N ARG A 344 -7.30 -7.90 -0.76
CA ARG A 344 -5.98 -7.94 -0.14
C ARG A 344 -5.95 -8.99 0.96
N GLU A 345 -4.88 -9.75 0.99
CA GLU A 345 -4.55 -10.67 2.07
C GLU A 345 -3.70 -10.00 3.14
N LEU A 346 -3.89 -10.43 4.38
CA LEU A 346 -2.97 -10.10 5.47
C LEU A 346 -1.88 -11.16 5.54
N ILE A 347 -0.67 -10.76 5.16
CA ILE A 347 0.53 -11.60 5.23
C ILE A 347 1.18 -11.36 6.59
N VAL A 348 1.36 -12.43 7.36
CA VAL A 348 1.95 -12.36 8.70
C VAL A 348 3.19 -13.22 8.77
N LEU A 349 4.34 -12.58 8.89
CA LEU A 349 5.60 -13.26 9.15
C LEU A 349 5.75 -13.45 10.65
N THR A 350 5.77 -14.69 11.09
CA THR A 350 6.02 -15.09 12.48
C THR A 350 7.45 -15.59 12.66
N LEU A 351 7.80 -15.88 13.90
CA LEU A 351 9.11 -16.44 14.22
C LEU A 351 9.42 -17.73 13.45
N GLY A 352 8.44 -18.58 13.18
CA GLY A 352 8.61 -19.90 12.58
C GLY A 352 8.05 -20.04 11.16
N GLY A 353 7.26 -19.13 10.67
CA GLY A 353 6.58 -19.28 9.40
C GLY A 353 5.90 -18.05 8.85
N LEU A 354 5.40 -18.17 7.63
CA LEU A 354 4.62 -17.17 6.94
C LEU A 354 3.17 -17.63 6.85
N HIS A 355 2.24 -16.82 7.38
CA HIS A 355 0.81 -17.00 7.21
C HIS A 355 0.30 -16.12 6.07
N VAL A 356 -0.59 -16.66 5.27
CA VAL A 356 -1.43 -15.92 4.33
C VAL A 356 -2.85 -16.00 4.82
N MET A 357 -3.40 -14.87 5.25
CA MET A 357 -4.73 -14.78 5.82
C MET A 357 -5.65 -14.05 4.85
N GLN A 358 -6.77 -14.68 4.50
CA GLN A 358 -7.74 -14.19 3.54
C GLN A 358 -9.04 -13.76 4.20
N HIS A 359 -9.73 -12.83 3.59
CA HIS A 359 -11.08 -12.46 4.00
C HIS A 359 -12.06 -13.63 3.79
N ASN A 360 -13.03 -13.74 4.68
CA ASN A 360 -14.14 -14.68 4.50
C ASN A 360 -14.92 -14.29 3.24
N GLN A 361 -14.92 -15.16 2.23
CA GLN A 361 -15.53 -14.92 0.93
C GLN A 361 -17.04 -14.65 1.00
N ASP A 362 -17.76 -15.30 1.92
CA ASP A 362 -19.20 -15.07 2.08
C ASP A 362 -19.47 -13.63 2.54
N LEU A 363 -18.67 -13.11 3.48
CA LEU A 363 -18.79 -11.73 3.95
C LEU A 363 -18.42 -10.70 2.87
N VAL A 364 -17.38 -11.00 2.08
CA VAL A 364 -17.00 -10.17 0.92
C VAL A 364 -18.16 -10.11 -0.09
N TYR A 365 -18.73 -11.27 -0.42
CA TYR A 365 -19.85 -11.39 -1.33
C TYR A 365 -21.08 -10.60 -0.85
N ASP A 366 -21.46 -10.75 0.42
CA ASP A 366 -22.59 -10.03 1.02
C ASP A 366 -22.39 -8.51 0.99
N LYS A 367 -21.17 -8.04 1.31
CA LYS A 367 -20.84 -6.61 1.24
C LYS A 367 -20.90 -6.09 -0.19
N LEU A 368 -20.30 -6.80 -1.14
CA LEU A 368 -20.36 -6.45 -2.57
C LEU A 368 -21.79 -6.37 -3.06
N GLN A 369 -22.61 -7.39 -2.76
CA GLN A 369 -24.00 -7.43 -3.16
C GLN A 369 -24.81 -6.26 -2.60
N ASN A 370 -24.56 -5.91 -1.31
CA ASN A 370 -25.24 -4.78 -0.68
C ASN A 370 -24.82 -3.43 -1.30
N ARG A 371 -23.55 -3.25 -1.62
CA ARG A 371 -23.04 -2.05 -2.30
C ARG A 371 -23.63 -1.91 -3.71
N LEU A 372 -23.67 -2.99 -4.48
CA LEU A 372 -24.30 -3.00 -5.79
C LEU A 372 -25.81 -2.66 -5.72
N LYS A 373 -26.54 -3.23 -4.76
CA LYS A 373 -27.95 -2.89 -4.54
C LYS A 373 -28.16 -1.40 -4.19
N GLN A 374 -27.24 -0.79 -3.45
CA GLN A 374 -27.30 0.64 -3.12
C GLN A 374 -27.04 1.52 -4.35
N LEU A 375 -26.08 1.15 -5.19
CA LEU A 375 -25.80 1.86 -6.44
C LEU A 375 -27.00 1.85 -7.39
N PHE A 376 -27.62 0.68 -7.60
CA PHE A 376 -28.79 0.55 -8.46
C PHE A 376 -30.05 1.22 -7.87
N LYS A 377 -30.15 1.42 -6.57
CA LYS A 377 -31.23 2.21 -5.96
C LYS A 377 -31.05 3.71 -6.15
N ASN A 378 -29.81 4.17 -6.19
CA ASN A 378 -29.48 5.58 -6.37
C ASN A 378 -29.50 6.02 -7.84
N GLU A 379 -29.34 5.09 -8.79
CA GLU A 379 -29.67 5.26 -10.19
C GLU A 379 -31.16 4.96 -10.36
N GLU A 380 -32.05 5.91 -10.06
CA GLU A 380 -33.39 5.90 -10.61
C GLU A 380 -33.22 5.90 -12.14
N LEU A 381 -33.34 4.74 -12.76
CA LEU A 381 -33.61 4.65 -14.19
C LEU A 381 -34.80 5.60 -14.46
N PRO A 382 -34.68 6.52 -15.41
CA PRO A 382 -35.82 7.34 -15.78
C PRO A 382 -36.99 6.39 -16.05
N THR A 383 -37.99 6.43 -15.17
CA THR A 383 -39.17 5.57 -15.32
C THR A 383 -39.74 5.87 -16.68
N VAL A 384 -40.18 4.81 -17.37
CA VAL A 384 -40.84 4.86 -18.71
C VAL A 384 -42.00 5.90 -18.74
N GLU A 385 -42.52 6.33 -17.59
CA GLU A 385 -43.45 7.44 -17.41
C GLU A 385 -42.87 8.82 -17.72
N LYS A 386 -41.58 9.08 -17.42
CA LYS A 386 -40.92 10.36 -17.76
C LYS A 386 -40.57 10.46 -19.26
N GLU A 387 -40.36 9.34 -19.93
CA GLU A 387 -40.20 9.33 -21.39
C GLU A 387 -41.55 9.57 -22.12
N LYS A 388 -42.69 9.13 -21.57
CA LYS A 388 -44.02 9.44 -22.13
C LYS A 388 -44.35 10.92 -22.00
N ASP A 389 -44.08 11.54 -20.86
CA ASP A 389 -44.28 12.98 -20.64
C ASP A 389 -43.39 13.86 -21.53
N LEU A 390 -42.19 13.35 -21.91
CA LEU A 390 -41.29 14.05 -22.84
C LEU A 390 -41.77 13.87 -24.31
N ILE A 391 -42.34 12.72 -24.66
CA ILE A 391 -42.85 12.44 -26.00
C ILE A 391 -44.19 13.20 -26.24
N GLU A 392 -45.08 13.25 -25.24
CA GLU A 392 -46.30 14.07 -25.34
C GLU A 392 -46.02 15.56 -25.47
N LYS A 393 -45.00 16.10 -24.77
CA LYS A 393 -44.59 17.51 -24.90
C LYS A 393 -43.95 17.85 -26.24
N THR A 394 -43.30 16.89 -26.88
CA THR A 394 -42.72 17.08 -28.23
C THR A 394 -43.71 16.90 -29.36
N GLU A 395 -44.88 16.22 -29.14
CA GLU A 395 -45.95 16.15 -30.10
C GLU A 395 -46.87 17.40 -30.07
N ASP A 396 -47.08 18.02 -28.90
CA ASP A 396 -47.84 19.29 -28.79
C ASP A 396 -47.09 20.49 -29.38
N GLU A 397 -45.75 20.52 -29.40
CA GLU A 397 -44.97 21.57 -30.05
C GLU A 397 -44.86 21.42 -31.58
N ARG A 398 -45.29 20.28 -32.17
CA ARG A 398 -45.26 20.05 -33.64
C ARG A 398 -46.56 20.40 -34.36
N THR A 399 -47.60 20.82 -33.67
CA THR A 399 -48.89 21.13 -34.29
C THR A 399 -49.14 22.61 -34.58
N ASP A 400 -48.17 23.52 -34.19
CA ASP A 400 -48.33 24.94 -34.41
C ASP A 400 -47.45 25.58 -35.52
N GLU A 401 -46.68 24.80 -36.27
CA GLU A 401 -45.92 25.31 -37.43
C GLU A 401 -46.23 24.52 -38.71
N SER A 402 -47.42 24.76 -39.27
CA SER A 402 -47.65 24.48 -40.68
C SER A 402 -48.47 25.61 -41.29
N GLU A 403 -47.77 26.55 -41.88
CA GLU A 403 -48.17 27.32 -43.07
C GLU A 403 -47.05 28.32 -43.38
N THR A 404 -46.28 28.06 -44.41
CA THR A 404 -46.04 28.91 -45.58
C THR A 404 -44.74 28.50 -46.34
N ASP A 405 -45.04 28.15 -47.58
CA ASP A 405 -44.35 28.48 -48.83
C ASP A 405 -42.96 27.92 -49.22
N ASP A 406 -43.06 27.04 -50.19
CA ASP A 406 -42.44 27.00 -51.54
C ASP A 406 -40.94 27.22 -51.76
N ALA A 407 -40.43 26.25 -52.51
CA ALA A 407 -39.43 26.29 -53.59
C ALA A 407 -37.92 26.35 -53.21
N ASN A 408 -37.21 25.22 -53.38
CA ASN A 408 -36.33 25.01 -54.49
C ASN A 408 -35.54 23.68 -54.44
N VAL A 409 -35.62 22.99 -55.53
CA VAL A 409 -34.89 21.79 -55.92
C VAL A 409 -33.42 22.08 -56.20
N SER A 410 -32.50 21.27 -55.71
CA SER A 410 -31.36 20.82 -56.52
C SER A 410 -30.70 19.58 -55.92
N GLU A 411 -30.72 18.55 -56.72
CA GLU A 411 -29.95 17.31 -56.67
C GLU A 411 -28.46 17.52 -56.39
N TYR A 412 -27.84 16.60 -55.64
CA TYR A 412 -26.62 15.97 -56.15
C TYR A 412 -26.39 14.60 -55.42
N ASN A 413 -26.17 13.62 -56.28
CA ASN A 413 -25.94 12.19 -56.08
C ASN A 413 -24.59 11.85 -55.38
N HIS A 414 -24.66 10.69 -54.68
CA HIS A 414 -23.68 9.65 -54.37
C HIS A 414 -22.27 9.65 -55.01
N PRO A 415 -21.28 8.84 -54.54
CA PRO A 415 -21.41 7.46 -54.10
C PRO A 415 -20.50 6.99 -52.92
N ILE A 416 -20.92 5.87 -52.38
CA ILE A 416 -20.25 4.82 -51.61
C ILE A 416 -18.86 4.42 -52.17
N PHE A 417 -17.87 4.21 -51.29
CA PHE A 417 -16.81 3.22 -51.52
C PHE A 417 -16.48 2.44 -50.26
N VAL A 418 -16.67 1.13 -50.38
CA VAL A 418 -16.15 0.05 -49.53
C VAL A 418 -14.85 -0.45 -50.15
N THR A 419 -13.81 -0.71 -49.33
CA THR A 419 -12.78 -1.75 -49.42
C THR A 419 -11.80 -1.46 -48.27
N GLY A 420 -11.44 -2.34 -47.34
CA GLY A 420 -10.98 -3.74 -47.52
C GLY A 420 -9.44 -3.78 -47.55
N ASN A 421 -8.83 -3.94 -46.41
CA ASN A 421 -7.77 -4.90 -46.08
C ASN A 421 -7.30 -4.66 -44.64
#